data_07e82e80c1207454da8003d4ed3d08d3
#
_entry.id   07e82e80c1207454da8003d4ed3d08d3
#
_cell.length_a   1.000
_cell.length_b   1.000
_cell.length_c   1.000
_cell.angle_alpha   90.00
_cell.angle_beta   90.00
_cell.angle_gamma   90.00
#
_symmetry.space_group_name_H-M   'P 1'
#
loop_
_entity.id
_entity.type
_entity.pdbx_description
1 polymer ?
#
loop_
_entity_poly.entity_id
_entity_poly.type
_entity_poly.pdbx_seq_one_letter_code
_entity_poly.pdbx_strand_id
1 'polypeptide(L)'
;QTRIGLNLRKKQKNDRRTESKELVRDSDRRQPGRDRRELSNFGCPFTIYKFRTMRNDAEQYGARFALEGDPRITPIGRLLRNTRIDELPQLWNILKGDMSLIGPRPERPEFMKELQDQIPNFIDRLGLKPGLTGIAQVVNGYDNELEGFRRKVSYDLLYLQNCCVWNDIKILFRTIRVVINGEGAL
;
A
#
# COMPACT_ATOMS: atom_id res chain seq x y z
N GLN A 1 8.48 2.62 -6.22
CA GLN A 1 7.08 2.91 -6.54
C GLN A 1 6.50 3.87 -5.50
N THR A 2 5.71 4.84 -5.93
CA THR A 2 4.99 5.73 -5.02
C THR A 2 3.71 5.06 -4.55
N ARG A 3 3.43 5.13 -3.25
CA ARG A 3 2.23 4.62 -2.59
C ARG A 3 1.67 5.67 -1.66
N ILE A 4 0.41 5.54 -1.30
CA ILE A 4 -0.25 6.45 -0.35
C ILE A 4 -0.49 5.70 0.95
N GLY A 5 -0.15 6.37 2.04
CA GLY A 5 -0.43 5.91 3.39
C GLY A 5 -0.68 7.09 4.33
N LEU A 6 -1.38 6.83 5.40
CA LEU A 6 -1.65 7.84 6.41
C LEU A 6 -0.43 8.04 7.30
N ASN A 7 0.05 9.29 7.40
CA ASN A 7 1.05 9.69 8.38
C ASN A 7 0.39 10.51 9.49
N LEU A 8 -0.06 9.83 10.53
CA LEU A 8 -0.75 10.46 11.67
C LEU A 8 0.06 11.58 12.33
N ARG A 9 1.41 11.47 12.35
CA ARG A 9 2.27 12.52 12.93
C ARG A 9 2.22 13.83 12.12
N LYS A 10 2.06 13.75 10.79
CA LYS A 10 1.92 14.96 9.94
C LYS A 10 0.54 15.58 10.08
N LYS A 11 -0.53 14.78 10.26
CA LYS A 11 -1.88 15.28 10.48
C LYS A 11 -1.97 16.09 11.78
N GLN A 12 -1.38 15.59 12.88
CA GLN A 12 -1.33 16.35 14.14
C GLN A 12 -0.51 17.65 14.06
N LYS A 13 0.58 17.68 13.26
CA LYS A 13 1.36 18.93 13.06
C LYS A 13 0.60 19.96 12.22
N ASN A 14 -0.21 19.54 11.26
CA ASN A 14 -0.97 20.47 10.42
C ASN A 14 -2.16 21.09 11.18
N ASP A 15 -2.80 20.35 12.09
CA ASP A 15 -3.89 20.89 12.93
C ASP A 15 -3.42 21.97 13.93
N ARG A 16 -2.12 22.00 14.26
CA ARG A 16 -1.52 23.02 15.12
C ARG A 16 -0.91 24.22 14.38
N ARG A 17 -0.92 24.21 13.03
CA ARG A 17 -0.30 25.24 12.18
C ARG A 17 -1.28 25.94 11.26
N THR A 18 -2.41 26.38 11.77
CA THR A 18 -3.25 27.37 11.08
C THR A 18 -2.70 28.80 11.16
N GLU A 19 -1.54 29.02 11.77
CA GLU A 19 -0.95 30.36 11.96
C GLU A 19 0.56 30.46 11.69
N SER A 20 1.08 29.89 10.63
CA SER A 20 2.37 30.36 10.11
C SER A 20 2.52 29.95 8.66
N LYS A 21 2.25 30.94 7.80
CA LYS A 21 2.74 31.01 6.43
C LYS A 21 4.27 30.98 6.46
N GLU A 22 4.82 30.28 5.45
CA GLU A 22 6.19 30.32 4.96
C GLU A 22 7.11 29.19 5.37
N LEU A 23 7.70 28.65 4.30
CA LEU A 23 8.82 27.73 4.15
C LEU A 23 8.46 26.26 3.90
N VAL A 24 7.82 26.00 2.76
CA VAL A 24 8.04 24.75 2.02
C VAL A 24 9.01 25.07 0.87
N ARG A 25 10.28 24.80 1.08
CA ARG A 25 11.32 24.80 0.03
C ARG A 25 11.08 23.61 -0.91
N ASP A 26 10.60 23.83 -2.07
CA ASP A 26 11.12 23.94 -3.43
C ASP A 26 12.13 22.83 -3.83
N SER A 27 11.75 21.56 -3.70
CA SER A 27 12.46 20.45 -4.34
C SER A 27 11.57 19.57 -5.23
N ASP A 28 10.30 19.92 -5.42
CA ASP A 28 9.32 19.09 -6.16
C ASP A 28 8.73 19.82 -7.39
N ARG A 29 9.51 20.70 -8.01
CA ARG A 29 9.07 21.51 -9.18
C ARG A 29 9.05 20.78 -10.53
N ARG A 30 9.21 19.46 -10.62
CA ARG A 30 9.44 18.79 -11.91
C ARG A 30 8.38 17.83 -12.39
N GLN A 31 7.14 17.90 -11.90
CA GLN A 31 6.03 17.19 -12.53
C GLN A 31 4.88 18.15 -12.85
N PRO A 32 4.72 18.57 -14.13
CA PRO A 32 3.57 19.35 -14.54
C PRO A 32 2.33 18.43 -14.55
N GLY A 33 1.28 18.81 -13.83
CA GLY A 33 -0.05 18.24 -14.02
C GLY A 33 -0.70 17.51 -12.85
N ARG A 34 -0.07 17.33 -11.70
CA ARG A 34 -0.74 16.77 -10.52
C ARG A 34 -1.27 17.86 -9.61
N ASP A 35 -2.59 17.99 -9.53
CA ASP A 35 -3.22 18.85 -8.53
C ASP A 35 -2.94 18.30 -7.11
N ARG A 36 -2.11 19.03 -6.36
CA ARG A 36 -1.78 18.69 -4.96
C ARG A 36 -2.99 18.70 -4.04
N ARG A 37 -4.08 19.36 -4.43
CA ARG A 37 -5.32 19.44 -3.65
C ARG A 37 -6.13 18.16 -3.72
N GLU A 38 -6.13 17.47 -4.86
CA GLU A 38 -6.81 16.17 -5.00
C GLU A 38 -6.15 15.07 -4.15
N LEU A 39 -4.82 15.10 -3.99
CA LEU A 39 -4.09 14.12 -3.19
C LEU A 39 -4.19 14.35 -1.67
N SER A 40 -4.59 15.56 -1.22
CA SER A 40 -4.68 15.87 0.21
C SER A 40 -5.74 15.06 0.95
N ASN A 41 -6.77 14.59 0.25
CA ASN A 41 -7.84 13.78 0.82
C ASN A 41 -7.45 12.30 1.00
N PHE A 42 -6.42 11.82 0.31
CA PHE A 42 -5.99 10.41 0.32
C PHE A 42 -4.82 10.12 1.26
N GLY A 43 -4.37 11.08 2.06
CA GLY A 43 -3.20 10.94 2.92
C GLY A 43 -1.89 11.37 2.25
N CYS A 44 -0.75 11.01 2.83
CA CYS A 44 0.57 11.41 2.34
C CYS A 44 1.17 10.34 1.44
N PRO A 45 1.55 10.67 0.19
CA PRO A 45 2.26 9.75 -0.67
C PRO A 45 3.67 9.48 -0.13
N PHE A 46 4.13 8.24 -0.25
CA PHE A 46 5.48 7.82 0.10
C PHE A 46 6.02 6.82 -0.93
N THR A 47 7.34 6.64 -0.97
CA THR A 47 7.99 5.72 -1.90
C THR A 47 8.18 4.36 -1.25
N ILE A 48 7.62 3.32 -1.86
CA ILE A 48 7.85 1.93 -1.47
C ILE A 48 9.13 1.40 -2.14
N TYR A 49 9.95 0.70 -1.35
CA TYR A 49 11.12 -0.02 -1.84
C TYR A 49 10.77 -1.50 -2.08
N LYS A 50 11.09 -1.99 -3.28
CA LYS A 50 10.91 -3.41 -3.66
C LYS A 50 12.03 -3.83 -4.60
N PHE A 51 12.37 -5.11 -4.58
CA PHE A 51 13.18 -5.65 -5.69
C PHE A 51 12.37 -5.65 -6.99
N ARG A 52 13.06 -5.42 -8.08
CA ARG A 52 12.45 -5.43 -9.41
C ARG A 52 12.17 -6.86 -9.84
N THR A 53 10.92 -7.17 -10.08
CA THR A 53 10.46 -8.49 -10.52
C THR A 53 9.92 -8.49 -11.95
N MET A 54 9.73 -7.31 -12.54
CA MET A 54 9.22 -7.13 -13.90
C MET A 54 10.28 -6.56 -14.84
N ARG A 55 10.06 -6.74 -16.14
CA ARG A 55 10.88 -6.15 -17.19
C ARG A 55 10.90 -4.63 -17.12
N ASN A 56 11.92 -3.99 -17.70
CA ASN A 56 12.07 -2.52 -17.63
C ASN A 56 10.96 -1.76 -18.36
N ASP A 57 10.38 -2.38 -19.38
CA ASP A 57 9.31 -1.86 -20.23
C ASP A 57 7.91 -2.22 -19.73
N ALA A 58 7.78 -2.85 -18.56
CA ALA A 58 6.52 -3.39 -18.04
C ALA A 58 5.39 -2.35 -17.88
N GLU A 59 5.73 -1.10 -17.70
CA GLU A 59 4.78 0.01 -17.50
C GLU A 59 4.85 1.08 -18.61
N GLN A 60 5.37 0.76 -19.80
CA GLN A 60 5.47 1.71 -20.91
C GLN A 60 4.11 2.27 -21.36
N TYR A 61 3.02 1.54 -21.13
CA TYR A 61 1.64 1.95 -21.42
C TYR A 61 0.85 2.35 -20.16
N GLY A 62 1.55 2.73 -19.08
CA GLY A 62 0.96 3.13 -17.80
C GLY A 62 0.85 2.02 -16.77
N ALA A 63 0.33 2.41 -15.60
CA ALA A 63 0.15 1.50 -14.48
C ALA A 63 -0.97 0.50 -14.74
N ARG A 64 -0.70 -0.79 -14.53
CA ARG A 64 -1.68 -1.87 -14.63
C ARG A 64 -1.50 -2.85 -13.48
N PHE A 65 -2.60 -3.43 -13.01
CA PHE A 65 -2.53 -4.55 -12.09
C PHE A 65 -1.81 -5.73 -12.75
N ALA A 66 -1.04 -6.47 -11.96
CA ALA A 66 -0.47 -7.70 -12.43
C ALA A 66 -1.55 -8.79 -12.49
N LEU A 67 -1.44 -9.70 -13.43
CA LEU A 67 -2.35 -10.81 -13.62
C LEU A 67 -1.62 -12.13 -13.34
N GLU A 68 -2.37 -13.20 -13.15
CA GLU A 68 -1.80 -14.53 -13.08
C GLU A 68 -1.13 -14.88 -14.44
N GLY A 69 0.10 -15.37 -14.38
CA GLY A 69 0.87 -15.64 -15.59
C GLY A 69 1.35 -14.40 -16.36
N ASP A 70 1.36 -13.22 -15.75
CA ASP A 70 1.73 -11.95 -16.40
C ASP A 70 3.08 -12.04 -17.13
N PRO A 71 3.14 -11.82 -18.46
CA PRO A 71 4.35 -11.95 -19.25
C PRO A 71 5.41 -10.89 -18.94
N ARG A 72 5.05 -9.84 -18.21
CA ARG A 72 5.97 -8.79 -17.76
C ARG A 72 6.87 -9.25 -16.61
N ILE A 73 6.49 -10.36 -15.93
CA ILE A 73 7.25 -10.91 -14.80
C ILE A 73 8.41 -11.74 -15.33
N THR A 74 9.63 -11.44 -14.85
CA THR A 74 10.82 -12.22 -15.22
C THR A 74 10.83 -13.57 -14.48
N PRO A 75 11.55 -14.62 -14.99
CA PRO A 75 11.64 -15.91 -14.31
C PRO A 75 12.14 -15.78 -12.85
N ILE A 76 13.20 -14.98 -12.64
CA ILE A 76 13.70 -14.69 -11.29
C ILE A 76 12.71 -13.85 -10.48
N GLY A 77 11.98 -12.96 -11.14
CA GLY A 77 10.93 -12.16 -10.52
C GLY A 77 9.77 -13.02 -9.98
N ARG A 78 9.45 -14.11 -10.69
CA ARG A 78 8.43 -15.08 -10.22
C ARG A 78 8.91 -15.78 -8.95
N LEU A 79 10.16 -16.22 -8.89
CA LEU A 79 10.73 -16.81 -7.68
C LEU A 79 10.69 -15.83 -6.50
N LEU A 80 11.12 -14.57 -6.72
CA LEU A 80 11.12 -13.55 -5.69
C LEU A 80 9.70 -13.24 -5.16
N ARG A 81 8.68 -13.21 -6.03
CA ARG A 81 7.29 -13.02 -5.64
C ARG A 81 6.73 -14.19 -4.85
N ASN A 82 6.98 -15.43 -5.32
CA ASN A 82 6.52 -16.64 -4.64
C ASN A 82 7.08 -16.74 -3.21
N THR A 83 8.31 -16.29 -3.01
CA THR A 83 8.97 -16.28 -1.70
C THR A 83 8.78 -14.98 -0.92
N ARG A 84 8.07 -13.98 -1.47
CA ARG A 84 7.89 -12.63 -0.89
C ARG A 84 9.20 -11.89 -0.60
N ILE A 85 10.33 -12.36 -1.10
CA ILE A 85 11.65 -11.71 -0.95
C ILE A 85 11.66 -10.34 -1.64
N ASP A 86 10.87 -10.16 -2.70
CA ASP A 86 10.74 -8.86 -3.38
C ASP A 86 10.23 -7.75 -2.47
N GLU A 87 9.53 -8.07 -1.41
CA GLU A 87 8.96 -7.11 -0.47
C GLU A 87 9.88 -6.81 0.74
N LEU A 88 10.98 -7.56 0.94
CA LEU A 88 11.91 -7.32 2.06
C LEU A 88 12.45 -5.89 2.15
N PRO A 89 12.75 -5.16 1.04
CA PRO A 89 13.20 -3.77 1.16
C PRO A 89 12.16 -2.82 1.80
N GLN A 90 10.88 -3.22 1.91
CA GLN A 90 9.87 -2.43 2.64
C GLN A 90 10.13 -2.38 4.15
N LEU A 91 10.96 -3.27 4.71
CA LEU A 91 11.43 -3.13 6.09
C LEU A 91 12.13 -1.78 6.31
N TRP A 92 12.77 -1.24 5.29
CA TRP A 92 13.33 0.11 5.34
C TRP A 92 12.23 1.18 5.46
N ASN A 93 11.08 1.01 4.78
CA ASN A 93 9.94 1.90 4.95
C ASN A 93 9.37 1.83 6.38
N ILE A 94 9.40 0.65 7.01
CA ILE A 94 8.96 0.49 8.40
C ILE A 94 9.91 1.22 9.35
N LEU A 95 11.23 1.05 9.19
CA LEU A 95 12.23 1.75 9.99
C LEU A 95 12.14 3.28 9.84
N LYS A 96 11.86 3.77 8.63
CA LYS A 96 11.61 5.20 8.37
C LYS A 96 10.30 5.70 8.99
N GLY A 97 9.40 4.81 9.36
CA GLY A 97 8.09 5.15 9.89
C GLY A 97 7.03 5.47 8.82
N ASP A 98 7.30 5.21 7.54
CA ASP A 98 6.33 5.34 6.44
C ASP A 98 5.28 4.22 6.49
N MET A 99 5.69 3.02 6.94
CA MET A 99 4.87 1.83 7.04
C MET A 99 4.88 1.24 8.45
N SER A 100 3.96 0.31 8.70
CA SER A 100 3.93 -0.60 9.85
C SER A 100 4.20 -2.03 9.38
N LEU A 101 4.47 -2.96 10.30
CA LEU A 101 4.47 -4.40 9.99
C LEU A 101 3.08 -4.85 9.59
N ILE A 102 2.05 -4.43 10.33
CA ILE A 102 0.66 -4.82 10.12
C ILE A 102 -0.18 -3.60 9.80
N GLY A 103 -1.03 -3.72 8.80
CA GLY A 103 -1.93 -2.67 8.34
C GLY A 103 -2.49 -2.93 6.95
N PRO A 104 -3.33 -2.03 6.44
CA PRO A 104 -3.84 -2.10 5.09
C PRO A 104 -2.72 -2.07 4.06
N ARG A 105 -2.86 -2.86 2.99
CA ARG A 105 -1.90 -2.80 1.88
C ARG A 105 -1.98 -1.43 1.20
N PRO A 106 -0.85 -0.73 1.02
CA PRO A 106 -0.85 0.57 0.35
C PRO A 106 -1.12 0.42 -1.15
N GLU A 107 -2.04 1.22 -1.65
CA GLU A 107 -2.39 1.24 -3.06
C GLU A 107 -1.62 2.33 -3.82
N ARG A 108 -1.58 2.21 -5.15
CA ARG A 108 -0.97 3.21 -6.03
C ARG A 108 -1.90 4.42 -6.15
N PRO A 109 -1.37 5.65 -6.20
CA PRO A 109 -2.17 6.87 -6.39
C PRO A 109 -3.08 6.81 -7.60
N GLU A 110 -2.60 6.15 -8.67
CA GLU A 110 -3.32 6.02 -9.95
C GLU A 110 -4.64 5.27 -9.80
N PHE A 111 -4.70 4.29 -8.89
CA PHE A 111 -5.90 3.47 -8.65
C PHE A 111 -6.80 4.01 -7.53
N MET A 112 -6.28 4.90 -6.68
CA MET A 112 -7.00 5.37 -5.49
C MET A 112 -8.33 6.04 -5.83
N LYS A 113 -8.35 6.90 -6.88
CA LYS A 113 -9.54 7.63 -7.28
C LYS A 113 -10.62 6.68 -7.80
N GLU A 114 -10.24 5.78 -8.69
CA GLU A 114 -11.16 4.80 -9.27
C GLU A 114 -11.77 3.90 -8.18
N LEU A 115 -10.94 3.40 -7.27
CA LEU A 115 -11.39 2.54 -6.17
C LEU A 115 -12.28 3.28 -5.18
N GLN A 116 -12.01 4.56 -4.89
CA GLN A 116 -12.85 5.39 -4.03
C GLN A 116 -14.24 5.60 -4.64
N ASP A 117 -14.32 5.85 -5.96
CA ASP A 117 -15.59 6.10 -6.64
C ASP A 117 -16.47 4.84 -6.69
N GLN A 118 -15.86 3.65 -6.66
CA GLN A 118 -16.54 2.37 -6.81
C GLN A 118 -16.80 1.62 -5.49
N ILE A 119 -16.05 1.96 -4.42
CA ILE A 119 -16.11 1.23 -3.17
C ILE A 119 -16.44 2.18 -2.02
N PRO A 120 -17.61 2.04 -1.39
CA PRO A 120 -17.96 2.80 -0.19
C PRO A 120 -16.91 2.63 0.91
N ASN A 121 -16.60 3.71 1.64
CA ASN A 121 -15.67 3.71 2.79
C ASN A 121 -14.23 3.27 2.45
N PHE A 122 -13.85 3.27 1.15
CA PHE A 122 -12.49 2.92 0.72
C PHE A 122 -11.42 3.75 1.43
N ILE A 123 -11.69 5.03 1.66
CA ILE A 123 -10.78 5.98 2.29
C ILE A 123 -10.61 5.72 3.79
N ASP A 124 -11.63 5.19 4.46
CA ASP A 124 -11.60 4.97 5.91
C ASP A 124 -10.50 3.98 6.33
N ARG A 125 -10.10 3.07 5.41
CA ARG A 125 -8.95 2.17 5.62
C ARG A 125 -7.63 2.91 5.83
N LEU A 126 -7.53 4.16 5.38
CA LEU A 126 -6.37 5.02 5.58
C LEU A 126 -6.24 5.57 7.01
N GLY A 127 -7.18 5.26 7.90
CA GLY A 127 -7.09 5.53 9.33
C GLY A 127 -5.89 4.85 10.01
N LEU A 128 -5.29 3.85 9.36
CA LEU A 128 -4.10 3.13 9.81
C LEU A 128 -2.90 3.40 8.90
N LYS A 129 -1.68 3.23 9.46
CA LYS A 129 -0.47 3.16 8.63
C LYS A 129 -0.55 1.95 7.72
N PRO A 130 -0.08 2.08 6.46
CA PRO A 130 0.00 0.94 5.55
C PRO A 130 0.94 -0.14 6.11
N GLY A 131 0.53 -1.39 5.96
CA GLY A 131 1.26 -2.54 6.46
C GLY A 131 2.06 -3.28 5.39
N LEU A 132 3.14 -3.95 5.83
CA LEU A 132 3.82 -4.97 5.03
C LEU A 132 2.92 -6.18 4.86
N THR A 133 2.23 -6.57 5.92
CA THR A 133 1.17 -7.58 5.92
C THR A 133 -0.09 -7.02 6.58
N GLY A 134 -1.22 -7.72 6.45
CA GLY A 134 -2.48 -7.33 7.06
C GLY A 134 -3.53 -8.43 6.92
N ILE A 135 -4.64 -8.28 7.66
CA ILE A 135 -5.71 -9.28 7.67
C ILE A 135 -6.27 -9.53 6.26
N ALA A 136 -6.47 -8.47 5.46
CA ALA A 136 -6.94 -8.60 4.08
C ALA A 136 -5.98 -9.42 3.21
N GLN A 137 -4.67 -9.29 3.41
CA GLN A 137 -3.65 -9.99 2.63
C GLN A 137 -3.58 -11.48 2.98
N VAL A 138 -3.78 -11.85 4.25
CA VAL A 138 -3.67 -13.25 4.71
C VAL A 138 -4.98 -14.03 4.60
N VAL A 139 -6.13 -13.35 4.40
CA VAL A 139 -7.45 -14.00 4.29
C VAL A 139 -7.96 -13.99 2.86
N ASN A 140 -7.86 -12.88 2.14
CA ASN A 140 -8.45 -12.72 0.81
C ASN A 140 -7.52 -13.16 -0.34
N GLY A 141 -6.23 -13.33 -0.05
CA GLY A 141 -5.26 -13.69 -1.09
C GLY A 141 -5.10 -12.61 -2.17
N TYR A 142 -4.73 -13.07 -3.38
CA TYR A 142 -4.57 -12.22 -4.56
C TYR A 142 -5.87 -12.17 -5.36
N ASP A 143 -6.54 -11.03 -5.31
CA ASP A 143 -7.76 -10.78 -6.05
C ASP A 143 -7.79 -9.29 -6.45
N ASN A 144 -7.86 -9.02 -7.74
CA ASN A 144 -7.86 -7.67 -8.33
C ASN A 144 -9.20 -7.29 -8.92
N GLU A 145 -10.22 -8.11 -8.76
CA GLU A 145 -11.58 -7.75 -9.13
C GLU A 145 -12.18 -6.75 -8.13
N LEU A 146 -13.17 -6.00 -8.56
CA LEU A 146 -13.84 -5.01 -7.72
C LEU A 146 -14.39 -5.62 -6.43
N GLU A 147 -14.96 -6.82 -6.53
CA GLU A 147 -15.50 -7.55 -5.37
C GLU A 147 -14.39 -7.99 -4.41
N GLY A 148 -13.24 -8.40 -4.94
CA GLY A 148 -12.05 -8.66 -4.14
C GLY A 148 -11.55 -7.44 -3.39
N PHE A 149 -11.57 -6.26 -4.02
CA PHE A 149 -11.24 -5.00 -3.34
C PHE A 149 -12.27 -4.64 -2.26
N ARG A 150 -13.56 -4.84 -2.48
CA ARG A 150 -14.60 -4.64 -1.45
C ARG A 150 -14.34 -5.51 -0.22
N ARG A 151 -14.00 -6.81 -0.41
CA ARG A 151 -13.64 -7.71 0.68
C ARG A 151 -12.38 -7.23 1.40
N LYS A 152 -11.33 -6.80 0.67
CA LYS A 152 -10.11 -6.24 1.28
C LYS A 152 -10.42 -5.04 2.17
N VAL A 153 -11.25 -4.10 1.69
CA VAL A 153 -11.67 -2.93 2.47
C VAL A 153 -12.42 -3.35 3.73
N SER A 154 -13.35 -4.30 3.63
CA SER A 154 -14.09 -4.81 4.79
C SER A 154 -13.16 -5.41 5.85
N TYR A 155 -12.16 -6.20 5.45
CA TYR A 155 -11.17 -6.75 6.38
C TYR A 155 -10.27 -5.67 6.98
N ASP A 156 -9.87 -4.66 6.21
CA ASP A 156 -9.06 -3.56 6.71
C ASP A 156 -9.83 -2.71 7.73
N LEU A 157 -11.13 -2.46 7.49
CA LEU A 157 -12.00 -1.75 8.43
C LEU A 157 -12.27 -2.56 9.69
N LEU A 158 -12.45 -3.88 9.56
CA LEU A 158 -12.58 -4.78 10.71
C LEU A 158 -11.31 -4.75 11.58
N TYR A 159 -10.13 -4.74 10.95
CA TYR A 159 -8.88 -4.61 11.68
C TYR A 159 -8.74 -3.24 12.35
N LEU A 160 -9.15 -2.15 11.68
CA LEU A 160 -9.15 -0.80 12.25
C LEU A 160 -9.95 -0.73 13.55
N GLN A 161 -11.11 -1.41 13.61
CA GLN A 161 -11.96 -1.46 14.79
C GLN A 161 -11.39 -2.34 15.92
N ASN A 162 -10.57 -3.33 15.59
CA ASN A 162 -10.06 -4.35 16.49
C ASN A 162 -8.54 -4.40 16.57
N CYS A 163 -7.86 -3.26 16.33
CA CYS A 163 -6.40 -3.19 16.40
C CYS A 163 -5.92 -3.45 17.84
N CYS A 164 -5.20 -4.55 18.06
CA CYS A 164 -4.54 -4.87 19.31
C CYS A 164 -3.37 -5.82 19.06
N VAL A 165 -2.42 -5.84 19.98
CA VAL A 165 -1.19 -6.66 19.89
C VAL A 165 -1.52 -8.14 19.67
N TRP A 166 -2.59 -8.65 20.28
CA TRP A 166 -2.97 -10.05 20.13
C TRP A 166 -3.43 -10.39 18.70
N ASN A 167 -4.17 -9.51 18.07
CA ASN A 167 -4.57 -9.67 16.68
C ASN A 167 -3.38 -9.53 15.73
N ASP A 168 -2.44 -8.64 16.05
CA ASP A 168 -1.19 -8.48 15.30
C ASP A 168 -0.37 -9.76 15.29
N ILE A 169 -0.19 -10.38 16.46
CA ILE A 169 0.50 -11.67 16.59
C ILE A 169 -0.19 -12.75 15.75
N LYS A 170 -1.52 -12.85 15.78
CA LYS A 170 -2.27 -13.81 14.95
C LYS A 170 -2.06 -13.57 13.46
N ILE A 171 -2.05 -12.30 13.01
CA ILE A 171 -1.81 -11.94 11.61
C ILE A 171 -0.40 -12.34 11.20
N LEU A 172 0.62 -12.07 12.05
CA LEU A 172 2.01 -12.48 11.77
C LEU A 172 2.15 -13.99 11.61
N PHE A 173 1.57 -14.79 12.52
CA PHE A 173 1.60 -16.25 12.38
C PHE A 173 0.91 -16.74 11.09
N ARG A 174 -0.23 -16.15 10.74
CA ARG A 174 -0.89 -16.45 9.46
C ARG A 174 -0.04 -16.04 8.27
N THR A 175 0.64 -14.89 8.33
CA THR A 175 1.56 -14.45 7.27
C THR A 175 2.67 -15.44 7.02
N ILE A 176 3.31 -15.96 8.09
CA ILE A 176 4.36 -16.99 7.98
C ILE A 176 3.82 -18.22 7.25
N ARG A 177 2.63 -18.68 7.61
CA ARG A 177 1.99 -19.84 6.97
C ARG A 177 1.71 -19.58 5.48
N VAL A 178 1.16 -18.41 5.14
CA VAL A 178 0.88 -18.01 3.74
C VAL A 178 2.17 -17.95 2.92
N VAL A 179 3.26 -17.41 3.49
CA VAL A 179 4.56 -17.33 2.81
C VAL A 179 5.17 -18.73 2.58
N ILE A 180 5.11 -19.60 3.58
CA ILE A 180 5.65 -20.98 3.46
C ILE A 180 4.86 -21.79 2.43
N ASN A 181 3.54 -21.66 2.41
CA ASN A 181 2.67 -22.37 1.47
C ASN A 181 2.68 -21.74 0.05
N GLY A 182 3.27 -20.57 -0.14
CA GLY A 182 3.26 -19.84 -1.41
C GLY A 182 1.87 -19.32 -1.81
N GLU A 183 0.93 -19.23 -0.85
CA GLU A 183 -0.42 -18.77 -1.12
C GLU A 183 -0.46 -17.26 -1.47
N GLY A 184 -1.35 -16.88 -2.41
CA GLY A 184 -1.54 -15.49 -2.81
C GLY A 184 -0.31 -14.84 -3.47
N ALA A 185 0.63 -15.62 -4.01
CA ALA A 185 1.67 -15.15 -4.91
C ALA A 185 1.16 -15.21 -6.36
N LEU A 186 1.68 -14.30 -7.21
CA LEU A 186 1.42 -14.24 -8.66
C LEU A 186 2.50 -14.96 -9.43
#